data_3409119acb3fd9bb310c0f4e7f32e269
#
_entry.id   3409119acb3fd9bb310c0f4e7f32e269
#
_cell.length_a   1.000
_cell.length_b   1.000
_cell.length_c   1.000
_cell.angle_alpha   90.00
_cell.angle_beta   90.00
_cell.angle_gamma   90.00
#
_symmetry.space_group_name_H-M   'P 1'
#
loop_
_entity.id
_entity.type
_entity.pdbx_description
1 polymer ?
#
loop_
_entity_poly.entity_id
_entity_poly.type
_entity_poly.pdbx_seq_one_letter_code
_entity_poly.pdbx_strand_id
1 'polypeptide(L)'
;EYLIEQVREFGRDVTVLATGPLTDVDAAITRAPDIASKLRLVMMGGTLTQPGNCWDAVAETNIIQDPEAANRVFHSGADITMVGLDVTHQCLLPQSAADRWRATGTKRGRFLADLADFSIKANLEADPALFSGGMPLHDPLAAAVALDSSLVDCFDLALRAETNTGDFNGVRGRTT
;
A
#
# COMPACT_ATOMS: atom_id res chain seq x y z
N GLU A 1 5.23 15.64 13.26
CA GLU A 1 4.57 16.19 14.46
C GLU A 1 3.07 15.90 14.45
N TYR A 2 2.32 16.32 13.44
CA TYR A 2 0.88 16.14 13.33
C TYR A 2 0.41 14.70 13.55
N LEU A 3 1.09 13.69 12.95
CA LEU A 3 0.76 12.28 13.14
C LEU A 3 0.86 11.89 14.63
N ILE A 4 1.91 12.34 15.32
CA ILE A 4 2.13 12.07 16.76
C ILE A 4 0.97 12.66 17.59
N GLU A 5 0.61 13.91 17.29
CA GLU A 5 -0.48 14.61 17.98
C GLU A 5 -1.82 13.88 17.79
N GLN A 6 -2.14 13.49 16.56
CA GLN A 6 -3.40 12.77 16.28
C GLN A 6 -3.46 11.42 17.00
N VAL A 7 -2.37 10.63 16.96
CA VAL A 7 -2.36 9.33 17.65
C VAL A 7 -2.40 9.49 19.16
N ARG A 8 -1.77 10.52 19.72
CA ARG A 8 -1.86 10.80 21.18
C ARG A 8 -3.27 11.21 21.61
N GLU A 9 -3.93 12.04 20.79
CA GLU A 9 -5.26 12.58 21.10
C GLU A 9 -6.35 11.52 20.93
N PHE A 10 -6.34 10.79 19.81
CA PHE A 10 -7.44 9.89 19.44
C PHE A 10 -7.10 8.39 19.62
N GLY A 11 -5.83 8.04 19.81
CA GLY A 11 -5.42 6.65 19.99
C GLY A 11 -5.88 5.76 18.82
N ARG A 12 -6.58 4.68 19.14
CA ARG A 12 -7.09 3.71 18.14
C ARG A 12 -8.34 4.17 17.40
N ASP A 13 -8.92 5.31 17.76
CA ASP A 13 -10.06 5.90 17.04
C ASP A 13 -9.60 6.61 15.75
N VAL A 14 -8.31 6.89 15.62
CA VAL A 14 -7.71 7.34 14.35
C VAL A 14 -6.97 6.20 13.66
N THR A 15 -7.19 6.06 12.37
CA THR A 15 -6.43 5.15 11.51
C THR A 15 -5.49 5.96 10.63
N VAL A 16 -4.21 5.65 10.70
CA VAL A 16 -3.21 6.18 9.75
C VAL A 16 -3.23 5.32 8.49
N LEU A 17 -3.48 5.93 7.35
CA LEU A 17 -3.37 5.29 6.05
C LEU A 17 -2.06 5.72 5.40
N ALA A 18 -1.12 4.77 5.21
CA ALA A 18 0.13 5.00 4.51
C ALA A 18 0.05 4.44 3.07
N THR A 19 0.18 5.32 2.07
CA THR A 19 0.14 4.98 0.63
C THR A 19 1.48 5.18 -0.06
N GLY A 20 2.55 5.25 0.72
CA GLY A 20 3.94 5.41 0.28
C GLY A 20 4.91 4.73 1.24
N PRO A 21 6.21 5.01 1.11
CA PRO A 21 7.23 4.52 2.04
C PRO A 21 6.91 4.84 3.49
N LEU A 22 7.28 3.96 4.42
CA LEU A 22 6.96 4.11 5.84
C LEU A 22 7.89 5.06 6.61
N THR A 23 8.70 5.85 5.91
CA THR A 23 9.68 6.79 6.49
C THR A 23 9.06 7.75 7.50
N ASP A 24 7.89 8.34 7.17
CA ASP A 24 7.23 9.30 8.07
C ASP A 24 6.62 8.61 9.30
N VAL A 25 6.10 7.39 9.14
CA VAL A 25 5.56 6.59 10.25
C VAL A 25 6.69 6.17 11.19
N ASP A 26 7.79 5.68 10.65
CA ASP A 26 8.98 5.33 11.41
C ASP A 26 9.56 6.54 12.16
N ALA A 27 9.68 7.69 11.49
CA ALA A 27 10.14 8.92 12.12
C ALA A 27 9.22 9.36 13.27
N ALA A 28 7.91 9.18 13.12
CA ALA A 28 6.95 9.50 14.19
C ALA A 28 7.12 8.55 15.39
N ILE A 29 7.22 7.25 15.17
CA ILE A 29 7.42 6.25 16.23
C ILE A 29 8.79 6.45 16.90
N THR A 30 9.84 6.72 16.13
CA THR A 30 11.19 6.98 16.68
C THR A 30 11.22 8.22 17.58
N ARG A 31 10.51 9.30 17.19
CA ARG A 31 10.43 10.53 18.02
C ARG A 31 9.51 10.39 19.23
N ALA A 32 8.50 9.55 19.14
CA ALA A 32 7.49 9.37 20.17
C ALA A 32 7.14 7.88 20.31
N PRO A 33 7.99 7.06 20.94
CA PRO A 33 7.74 5.62 21.08
C PRO A 33 6.45 5.26 21.82
N ASP A 34 5.92 6.19 22.60
CA ASP A 34 4.66 6.04 23.34
C ASP A 34 3.43 5.90 22.43
N ILE A 35 3.53 6.31 21.16
CA ILE A 35 2.42 6.18 20.22
C ILE A 35 2.32 4.79 19.59
N ALA A 36 3.39 3.99 19.57
CA ALA A 36 3.45 2.74 18.83
C ALA A 36 2.29 1.79 19.20
N SER A 37 2.06 1.54 20.47
CA SER A 37 0.98 0.64 20.93
C SER A 37 -0.44 1.18 20.72
N LYS A 38 -0.56 2.46 20.39
CA LYS A 38 -1.84 3.14 20.11
C LYS A 38 -2.09 3.31 18.62
N LEU A 39 -1.03 3.22 17.82
CA LEU A 39 -1.09 3.43 16.38
C LEU A 39 -1.85 2.29 15.70
N ARG A 40 -2.92 2.63 15.00
CA ARG A 40 -3.59 1.78 14.02
C ARG A 40 -3.16 2.21 12.62
N LEU A 41 -2.43 1.35 11.95
CA LEU A 41 -1.85 1.61 10.62
C LEU A 41 -2.47 0.68 9.59
N VAL A 42 -3.04 1.23 8.54
CA VAL A 42 -3.30 0.52 7.28
C VAL A 42 -2.29 1.02 6.26
N MET A 43 -1.54 0.14 5.65
CA MET A 43 -0.53 0.51 4.67
C MET A 43 -0.74 -0.20 3.34
N MET A 44 -0.57 0.52 2.23
CA MET A 44 -0.38 -0.10 0.94
C MET A 44 1.12 -0.36 0.73
N GLY A 45 1.48 -1.60 0.51
CA GLY A 45 2.86 -1.99 0.26
C GLY A 45 3.15 -3.43 0.62
N GLY A 46 4.29 -3.92 0.17
CA GLY A 46 4.74 -5.28 0.40
C GLY A 46 4.11 -6.32 -0.52
N THR A 47 4.72 -7.49 -0.52
CA THR A 47 4.25 -8.67 -1.26
C THR A 47 4.83 -9.94 -0.62
N LEU A 48 4.01 -10.97 -0.46
CA LEU A 48 4.43 -12.22 0.17
C LEU A 48 4.48 -13.37 -0.86
N THR A 49 3.47 -13.49 -1.69
CA THR A 49 3.28 -14.61 -2.62
C THR A 49 3.32 -14.18 -4.09
N GLN A 50 3.22 -12.88 -4.36
CA GLN A 50 3.31 -12.31 -5.70
C GLN A 50 4.73 -11.78 -5.96
N PRO A 51 5.17 -11.73 -7.22
CA PRO A 51 6.37 -10.96 -7.57
C PRO A 51 6.24 -9.50 -7.13
N GLY A 52 7.36 -8.89 -6.77
CA GLY A 52 7.42 -7.45 -6.56
C GLY A 52 7.15 -6.68 -7.86
N ASN A 53 6.86 -5.41 -7.72
CA ASN A 53 6.62 -4.49 -8.84
C ASN A 53 7.77 -3.49 -9.04
N CYS A 54 8.92 -3.78 -8.46
CA CYS A 54 10.15 -3.04 -8.64
C CYS A 54 11.00 -3.63 -9.79
N TRP A 55 12.10 -2.98 -10.15
CA TRP A 55 12.99 -3.37 -11.24
C TRP A 55 13.57 -4.80 -11.14
N ASP A 56 13.65 -5.35 -9.95
CA ASP A 56 14.17 -6.72 -9.70
C ASP A 56 13.07 -7.76 -9.44
N ALA A 57 11.81 -7.35 -9.49
CA ALA A 57 10.64 -8.18 -9.22
C ALA A 57 10.64 -8.89 -7.84
N VAL A 58 11.50 -8.46 -6.91
CA VAL A 58 11.60 -9.03 -5.56
C VAL A 58 10.82 -8.22 -4.54
N ALA A 59 10.96 -6.90 -4.61
CA ALA A 59 10.37 -5.97 -3.66
C ALA A 59 9.17 -5.22 -4.23
N GLU A 60 8.25 -4.85 -3.35
CA GLU A 60 7.21 -3.88 -3.67
C GLU A 60 7.78 -2.46 -3.55
N THR A 61 7.30 -1.55 -4.38
CA THR A 61 7.86 -0.21 -4.58
C THR A 61 7.90 0.62 -3.30
N ASN A 62 6.87 0.62 -2.48
CA ASN A 62 6.84 1.41 -1.23
C ASN A 62 7.82 0.87 -0.19
N ILE A 63 7.99 -0.45 -0.13
CA ILE A 63 8.93 -1.09 0.80
C ILE A 63 10.37 -0.84 0.38
N ILE A 64 10.71 -0.99 -0.92
CA ILE A 64 12.11 -0.85 -1.37
C ILE A 64 12.64 0.58 -1.26
N GLN A 65 11.77 1.57 -1.23
CA GLN A 65 12.20 2.97 -1.08
C GLN A 65 12.75 3.27 0.31
N ASP A 66 12.28 2.59 1.36
CA ASP A 66 12.84 2.70 2.72
C ASP A 66 12.58 1.40 3.51
N PRO A 67 13.31 0.31 3.17
CA PRO A 67 13.11 -0.98 3.83
C PRO A 67 13.53 -0.94 5.31
N GLU A 68 14.44 -0.07 5.70
CA GLU A 68 14.83 0.14 7.09
C GLU A 68 13.65 0.68 7.92
N ALA A 69 12.97 1.70 7.40
CA ALA A 69 11.77 2.25 8.04
C ALA A 69 10.66 1.18 8.11
N ALA A 70 10.39 0.49 7.00
CA ALA A 70 9.41 -0.58 6.96
C ALA A 70 9.71 -1.65 8.02
N ASN A 71 10.95 -2.12 8.09
CA ASN A 71 11.35 -3.13 9.06
C ASN A 71 11.18 -2.65 10.52
N ARG A 72 11.55 -1.41 10.82
CA ARG A 72 11.34 -0.84 12.18
C ARG A 72 9.86 -0.71 12.52
N VAL A 73 9.03 -0.26 11.58
CA VAL A 73 7.58 -0.15 11.77
C VAL A 73 6.97 -1.53 12.02
N PHE A 74 7.33 -2.56 11.27
CA PHE A 74 6.84 -3.93 11.50
C PHE A 74 7.17 -4.47 12.90
N HIS A 75 8.27 -4.03 13.49
CA HIS A 75 8.70 -4.44 14.84
C HIS A 75 8.33 -3.44 15.95
N SER A 76 7.56 -2.40 15.64
CA SER A 76 7.25 -1.32 16.58
C SER A 76 6.21 -1.67 17.65
N GLY A 77 5.43 -2.73 17.45
CA GLY A 77 4.27 -3.06 18.27
C GLY A 77 3.00 -2.28 17.90
N ALA A 78 2.99 -1.59 16.77
CA ALA A 78 1.78 -0.98 16.22
C ALA A 78 0.81 -2.06 15.69
N ASP A 79 -0.48 -1.71 15.63
CA ASP A 79 -1.51 -2.53 15.00
C ASP A 79 -1.49 -2.26 13.49
N ILE A 80 -0.94 -3.19 12.70
CA ILE A 80 -0.63 -3.00 11.29
C ILE A 80 -1.47 -3.91 10.41
N THR A 81 -2.20 -3.34 9.46
CA THR A 81 -2.80 -4.07 8.35
C THR A 81 -2.03 -3.74 7.07
N MET A 82 -1.31 -4.73 6.55
CA MET A 82 -0.60 -4.63 5.27
C MET A 82 -1.51 -5.04 4.11
N VAL A 83 -1.76 -4.12 3.19
CA VAL A 83 -2.51 -4.34 1.95
C VAL A 83 -1.50 -4.44 0.80
N GLY A 84 -0.96 -5.64 0.61
CA GLY A 84 0.11 -5.91 -0.33
C GLY A 84 -0.35 -6.18 -1.76
N LEU A 85 0.61 -6.42 -2.67
CA LEU A 85 0.34 -6.79 -4.05
C LEU A 85 -0.49 -8.08 -4.15
N ASP A 86 -0.38 -8.95 -3.14
CA ASP A 86 -1.11 -10.22 -3.03
C ASP A 86 -2.63 -10.03 -3.18
N VAL A 87 -3.17 -8.92 -2.70
CA VAL A 87 -4.59 -8.60 -2.76
C VAL A 87 -4.89 -7.47 -3.75
N THR A 88 -4.01 -6.48 -3.90
CA THR A 88 -4.29 -5.34 -4.78
C THR A 88 -4.30 -5.72 -6.26
N HIS A 89 -3.51 -6.73 -6.67
CA HIS A 89 -3.55 -7.27 -8.03
C HIS A 89 -4.86 -8.03 -8.35
N GLN A 90 -5.64 -8.39 -7.34
CA GLN A 90 -6.95 -9.00 -7.51
C GLN A 90 -8.07 -7.96 -7.58
N CYS A 91 -7.81 -6.71 -7.18
CA CYS A 91 -8.78 -5.62 -7.20
C CYS A 91 -8.56 -4.72 -8.41
N LEU A 92 -9.12 -5.12 -9.55
CA LEU A 92 -8.94 -4.40 -10.82
C LEU A 92 -10.14 -3.50 -11.12
N LEU A 93 -9.86 -2.26 -11.54
CA LEU A 93 -10.85 -1.35 -12.09
C LEU A 93 -11.02 -1.64 -13.59
N PRO A 94 -12.14 -2.20 -14.03
CA PRO A 94 -12.33 -2.52 -15.45
C PRO A 94 -12.67 -1.28 -16.28
N GLN A 95 -12.46 -1.35 -17.60
CA GLN A 95 -12.81 -0.29 -18.55
C GLN A 95 -14.26 0.17 -18.40
N SER A 96 -15.18 -0.75 -18.14
CA SER A 96 -16.60 -0.42 -17.94
C SER A 96 -16.88 0.55 -16.79
N ALA A 97 -15.98 0.64 -15.80
CA ALA A 97 -16.12 1.64 -14.73
C ALA A 97 -15.75 3.03 -15.24
N ALA A 98 -14.67 3.17 -16.02
CA ALA A 98 -14.32 4.43 -16.68
C ALA A 98 -15.45 4.91 -17.61
N ASP A 99 -16.03 4.00 -18.37
CA ASP A 99 -17.15 4.31 -19.27
C ASP A 99 -18.37 4.82 -18.49
N ARG A 100 -18.73 4.19 -17.35
CA ARG A 100 -19.82 4.68 -16.49
C ARG A 100 -19.53 6.09 -15.94
N TRP A 101 -18.28 6.36 -15.51
CA TRP A 101 -17.91 7.69 -15.03
C TRP A 101 -18.02 8.73 -16.13
N ARG A 102 -17.57 8.42 -17.34
CA ARG A 102 -17.69 9.30 -18.51
C ARG A 102 -19.15 9.60 -18.85
N ALA A 103 -20.02 8.57 -18.78
CA ALA A 103 -21.45 8.69 -19.05
C ALA A 103 -22.20 9.62 -18.08
N THR A 104 -21.62 9.92 -16.90
CA THR A 104 -22.22 10.92 -15.98
C THR A 104 -22.27 12.32 -16.56
N GLY A 105 -21.48 12.61 -17.61
CA GLY A 105 -21.37 13.93 -18.24
C GLY A 105 -20.76 15.02 -17.36
N THR A 106 -20.39 14.70 -16.11
CA THR A 106 -19.80 15.66 -15.17
C THR A 106 -18.31 15.89 -15.46
N LYS A 107 -17.80 17.06 -15.06
CA LYS A 107 -16.35 17.35 -15.15
C LYS A 107 -15.51 16.35 -14.39
N ARG A 108 -15.94 15.96 -13.18
CA ARG A 108 -15.27 14.98 -12.33
C ARG A 108 -15.29 13.59 -12.97
N GLY A 109 -16.45 13.16 -13.49
CA GLY A 109 -16.59 11.85 -14.15
C GLY A 109 -15.69 11.73 -15.38
N ARG A 110 -15.60 12.77 -16.20
CA ARG A 110 -14.69 12.78 -17.35
C ARG A 110 -13.23 12.70 -16.91
N PHE A 111 -12.82 13.52 -15.93
CA PHE A 111 -11.44 13.50 -15.42
C PHE A 111 -11.03 12.12 -14.87
N LEU A 112 -11.88 11.50 -14.05
CA LEU A 112 -11.61 10.17 -13.50
C LEU A 112 -11.58 9.09 -14.60
N ALA A 113 -12.45 9.20 -15.60
CA ALA A 113 -12.47 8.28 -16.73
C ALA A 113 -11.19 8.40 -17.58
N ASP A 114 -10.74 9.61 -17.87
CA ASP A 114 -9.50 9.84 -18.65
C ASP A 114 -8.27 9.32 -17.89
N LEU A 115 -8.22 9.52 -16.57
CA LEU A 115 -7.17 8.97 -15.72
C LEU A 115 -7.19 7.43 -15.72
N ALA A 116 -8.37 6.83 -15.58
CA ALA A 116 -8.52 5.38 -15.61
C ALA A 116 -8.14 4.79 -16.96
N ASP A 117 -8.57 5.39 -18.08
CA ASP A 117 -8.18 4.95 -19.43
C ASP A 117 -6.67 4.94 -19.63
N PHE A 118 -6.00 6.02 -19.18
CA PHE A 118 -4.54 6.10 -19.23
C PHE A 118 -3.89 4.96 -18.41
N SER A 119 -4.34 4.79 -17.16
CA SER A 119 -3.76 3.80 -16.25
C SER A 119 -4.05 2.37 -16.69
N ILE A 120 -5.26 2.06 -17.18
CA ILE A 120 -5.61 0.74 -17.73
C ILE A 120 -4.70 0.40 -18.90
N LYS A 121 -4.52 1.35 -19.83
CA LYS A 121 -3.64 1.14 -20.98
C LYS A 121 -2.19 0.92 -20.56
N ALA A 122 -1.66 1.73 -19.67
CA ALA A 122 -0.28 1.63 -19.20
C ALA A 122 -0.01 0.30 -18.47
N ASN A 123 -0.93 -0.14 -17.62
CA ASN A 123 -0.80 -1.43 -16.93
C ASN A 123 -0.91 -2.60 -17.92
N LEU A 124 -1.84 -2.55 -18.85
CA LEU A 124 -1.98 -3.58 -19.88
C LEU A 124 -0.73 -3.71 -20.76
N GLU A 125 -0.09 -2.59 -21.11
CA GLU A 125 1.18 -2.59 -21.87
C GLU A 125 2.34 -3.15 -21.04
N ALA A 126 2.36 -2.91 -19.72
CA ALA A 126 3.41 -3.38 -18.81
C ALA A 126 3.32 -4.89 -18.56
N ASP A 127 2.15 -5.40 -18.26
CA ASP A 127 1.91 -6.83 -18.03
C ASP A 127 0.50 -7.24 -18.47
N PRO A 128 0.35 -7.68 -19.76
CA PRO A 128 -0.95 -8.10 -20.28
C PRO A 128 -1.56 -9.31 -19.57
N ALA A 129 -0.73 -10.18 -19.00
CA ALA A 129 -1.21 -11.39 -18.32
C ALA A 129 -1.88 -11.04 -17.01
N LEU A 130 -1.31 -10.08 -16.27
CA LEU A 130 -1.80 -9.66 -14.96
C LEU A 130 -2.95 -8.64 -15.06
N PHE A 131 -2.88 -7.71 -16.01
CA PHE A 131 -3.76 -6.54 -16.05
C PHE A 131 -4.76 -6.52 -17.22
N SER A 132 -5.02 -7.64 -17.86
CA SER A 132 -6.05 -7.74 -18.91
C SER A 132 -7.47 -7.39 -18.42
N GLY A 133 -7.74 -7.50 -17.11
CA GLY A 133 -9.01 -7.15 -16.48
C GLY A 133 -9.21 -5.67 -16.14
N GLY A 134 -8.14 -4.86 -16.19
CA GLY A 134 -8.18 -3.45 -15.81
C GLY A 134 -6.95 -2.98 -15.08
N MET A 135 -7.01 -1.80 -14.46
CA MET A 135 -5.92 -1.29 -13.64
C MET A 135 -6.05 -1.72 -12.17
N PRO A 136 -4.97 -2.07 -11.48
CA PRO A 136 -5.02 -2.42 -10.06
C PRO A 136 -5.33 -1.18 -9.19
N LEU A 137 -6.19 -1.38 -8.19
CA LEU A 137 -6.54 -0.36 -7.20
C LEU A 137 -5.71 -0.55 -5.94
N HIS A 138 -4.45 -0.12 -5.96
CA HIS A 138 -3.52 -0.25 -4.84
C HIS A 138 -4.00 0.57 -3.63
N ASP A 139 -3.79 1.87 -3.68
CA ASP A 139 -4.14 2.80 -2.59
C ASP A 139 -5.65 2.91 -2.34
N PRO A 140 -6.52 2.91 -3.37
CA PRO A 140 -7.95 2.90 -3.13
C PRO A 140 -8.45 1.68 -2.36
N LEU A 141 -7.86 0.49 -2.59
CA LEU A 141 -8.22 -0.70 -1.82
C LEU A 141 -7.76 -0.56 -0.37
N ALA A 142 -6.53 -0.09 -0.12
CA ALA A 142 -6.05 0.15 1.24
C ALA A 142 -6.92 1.16 1.99
N ALA A 143 -7.35 2.23 1.32
CA ALA A 143 -8.29 3.20 1.88
C ALA A 143 -9.67 2.57 2.20
N ALA A 144 -10.17 1.71 1.32
CA ALA A 144 -11.42 0.99 1.54
C ALA A 144 -11.31 0.02 2.73
N VAL A 145 -10.21 -0.72 2.85
CA VAL A 145 -9.93 -1.62 3.99
C VAL A 145 -9.82 -0.87 5.30
N ALA A 146 -9.25 0.35 5.29
CA ALA A 146 -9.21 1.20 6.49
C ALA A 146 -10.60 1.60 6.99
N LEU A 147 -11.58 1.71 6.09
CA LEU A 147 -12.98 2.02 6.38
C LEU A 147 -13.81 0.77 6.71
N ASP A 148 -13.56 -0.32 6.01
CA ASP A 148 -14.26 -1.58 6.13
C ASP A 148 -13.31 -2.76 5.91
N SER A 149 -12.82 -3.34 6.99
CA SER A 149 -11.89 -4.47 6.95
C SER A 149 -12.52 -5.78 6.43
N SER A 150 -13.84 -5.85 6.34
CA SER A 150 -14.53 -7.05 5.81
C SER A 150 -14.38 -7.25 4.29
N LEU A 151 -13.80 -6.27 3.59
CA LEU A 151 -13.52 -6.34 2.16
C LEU A 151 -12.39 -7.33 1.81
N VAL A 152 -11.61 -7.74 2.79
CA VAL A 152 -10.46 -8.65 2.61
C VAL A 152 -10.39 -9.66 3.75
N ASP A 153 -9.80 -10.82 3.47
CA ASP A 153 -9.41 -11.77 4.51
C ASP A 153 -7.99 -11.46 4.97
N CYS A 154 -7.80 -11.33 6.29
CA CYS A 154 -6.52 -11.03 6.90
C CYS A 154 -5.97 -12.26 7.65
N PHE A 155 -4.65 -12.40 7.66
CA PHE A 155 -3.92 -13.41 8.42
C PHE A 155 -2.92 -12.72 9.33
N ASP A 156 -2.82 -13.16 10.58
CA ASP A 156 -1.81 -12.67 11.51
C ASP A 156 -0.45 -13.28 11.17
N LEU A 157 0.50 -12.44 10.81
CA LEU A 157 1.84 -12.84 10.41
C LEU A 157 2.89 -11.98 11.11
N ALA A 158 4.01 -12.59 11.46
CA ALA A 158 5.22 -11.85 11.81
C ALA A 158 5.90 -11.40 10.51
N LEU A 159 6.00 -10.10 10.30
CA LEU A 159 6.55 -9.53 9.07
C LEU A 159 7.91 -8.87 9.32
N ARG A 160 8.77 -8.95 8.33
CA ARG A 160 9.97 -8.14 8.24
C ARG A 160 10.21 -7.67 6.81
N ALA A 161 10.94 -6.58 6.66
CA ALA A 161 11.51 -6.17 5.39
C ALA A 161 13.02 -6.46 5.39
N GLU A 162 13.52 -7.03 4.30
CA GLU A 162 14.94 -7.32 4.16
C GLU A 162 15.73 -6.04 3.89
N THR A 163 16.72 -5.77 4.73
CA THR A 163 17.51 -4.53 4.71
C THR A 163 18.96 -4.72 4.25
N ASN A 164 19.35 -5.95 3.90
CA ASN A 164 20.72 -6.24 3.50
C ASN A 164 21.19 -5.34 2.35
N THR A 165 22.44 -4.86 2.49
CA THR A 165 23.18 -4.11 1.48
C THR A 165 24.46 -4.87 1.16
N GLY A 166 25.01 -4.67 -0.02
CA GLY A 166 26.26 -5.31 -0.43
C GLY A 166 26.30 -5.55 -1.93
N ASP A 167 27.27 -6.32 -2.40
CA ASP A 167 27.49 -6.58 -3.83
C ASP A 167 26.32 -7.33 -4.48
N PHE A 168 25.61 -8.12 -3.70
CA PHE A 168 24.40 -8.80 -4.14
C PHE A 168 23.27 -8.56 -3.14
N ASN A 169 22.46 -7.56 -3.42
CA ASN A 169 21.32 -7.15 -2.61
C ASN A 169 19.96 -7.54 -3.22
N GLY A 170 19.92 -8.59 -4.04
CA GLY A 170 18.73 -9.01 -4.78
C GLY A 170 17.53 -9.43 -3.94
N VAL A 171 17.61 -9.32 -2.61
CA VAL A 171 16.49 -9.55 -1.69
C VAL A 171 16.10 -8.31 -0.89
N ARG A 172 16.84 -7.19 -1.08
CA ARG A 172 16.57 -5.94 -0.35
C ARG A 172 15.15 -5.44 -0.63
N GLY A 173 14.45 -5.07 0.43
CA GLY A 173 13.05 -4.63 0.37
C GLY A 173 12.04 -5.77 0.23
N ARG A 174 12.47 -7.03 0.17
CA ARG A 174 11.58 -8.17 0.21
C ARG A 174 10.83 -8.21 1.53
N THR A 175 9.53 -8.40 1.48
CA THR A 175 8.69 -8.66 2.65
C THR A 175 8.60 -10.16 2.91
N THR A 176 8.86 -10.59 4.13
CA THR A 176 8.83 -12.01 4.53
C THR A 176 8.26 -12.18 5.93
#